data_2296a0cae9e30fa4a3f0c34fc28a1a4e
#
_entry.id   2296a0cae9e30fa4a3f0c34fc28a1a4e
#
_cell.length_a   1.000
_cell.length_b   1.000
_cell.length_c   1.000
_cell.angle_alpha   90.00
_cell.angle_beta   90.00
_cell.angle_gamma   90.00
#
_symmetry.space_group_name_H-M   'P 1'
#
loop_
_entity.id
_entity.type
_entity.pdbx_description
1 polymer ?
#
loop_
_entity_poly.entity_id
_entity_poly.type
_entity_poly.pdbx_seq_one_letter_code
_entity_poly.pdbx_strand_id
1 'polypeptide(L)'
;MRFRRRDKRLARRGGLGVSWIMRFLAIVLFLTAMTVGAQDAPKQGGGRGPQQPHKNLKVLKDDQVRPVMGAMRGALGQRCEFCHVEGDNASDENPKKLMARRMIELVNEVNAKFPDGKVHVSCYTCHRGKTTPDMVPPPAQ
;
A
#
# COMPACT_ATOMS: atom_id res chain seq x y z
N MET A 1 -0.81 73.29 44.05
CA MET A 1 0.35 72.42 43.77
C MET A 1 0.51 72.29 42.26
N ARG A 2 1.58 72.76 41.69
CA ARG A 2 1.87 72.77 40.23
C ARG A 2 2.59 71.46 39.89
N PHE A 3 2.08 70.70 38.93
CA PHE A 3 2.83 69.58 38.34
C PHE A 3 3.20 69.91 36.88
N ARG A 4 4.50 70.00 36.66
CA ARG A 4 5.17 70.27 35.40
C ARG A 4 4.91 69.23 34.34
N ARG A 5 4.48 69.65 33.16
CA ARG A 5 4.59 68.90 31.93
C ARG A 5 6.08 68.82 31.54
N ARG A 6 6.55 67.58 31.29
CA ARG A 6 7.83 67.33 30.67
C ARG A 6 7.57 66.81 29.27
N ASP A 7 7.80 67.65 28.30
CA ASP A 7 7.97 67.25 26.92
C ASP A 7 9.16 66.30 26.81
N LYS A 8 8.92 65.13 26.22
CA LYS A 8 9.99 64.29 25.66
C LYS A 8 9.69 64.03 24.19
N ARG A 9 10.15 64.93 23.36
CA ARG A 9 10.40 64.65 21.95
C ARG A 9 11.63 63.73 21.89
N LEU A 10 11.49 62.51 21.48
CA LEU A 10 12.60 61.63 21.13
C LEU A 10 12.35 61.04 19.74
N ALA A 11 13.04 61.65 18.83
CA ALA A 11 13.79 61.12 17.71
C ALA A 11 13.19 59.86 17.00
N ARG A 12 12.52 60.11 15.89
CA ARG A 12 12.47 59.20 14.76
C ARG A 12 13.90 59.04 14.23
N ARG A 13 14.52 57.90 14.49
CA ARG A 13 15.69 57.42 13.75
C ARG A 13 15.28 56.21 12.92
N GLY A 14 15.54 56.36 11.66
CA GLY A 14 15.25 55.46 10.57
C GLY A 14 15.71 54.02 10.78
N GLY A 15 14.79 53.14 10.49
CA GLY A 15 15.03 51.71 10.35
C GLY A 15 14.53 51.23 9.01
N LEU A 16 15.03 51.84 7.91
CA LEU A 16 14.65 51.46 6.55
C LEU A 16 15.49 50.29 5.97
N GLY A 17 16.41 49.71 6.75
CA GLY A 17 17.32 48.68 6.27
C GLY A 17 16.88 47.22 6.51
N VAL A 18 16.12 47.00 7.58
CA VAL A 18 15.83 45.61 8.01
C VAL A 18 14.62 45.00 7.28
N SER A 19 13.71 45.86 6.82
CA SER A 19 12.46 45.43 6.15
C SER A 19 12.70 44.81 4.77
N TRP A 20 13.73 45.21 4.06
CA TRP A 20 14.04 44.68 2.72
C TRP A 20 14.69 43.30 2.79
N ILE A 21 15.63 43.11 3.69
CA ILE A 21 16.33 41.85 3.92
C ILE A 21 15.33 40.75 4.35
N MET A 22 14.40 41.10 5.25
CA MET A 22 13.34 40.17 5.69
C MET A 22 12.37 39.79 4.56
N ARG A 23 12.08 40.73 3.66
CA ARG A 23 11.24 40.47 2.49
C ARG A 23 11.92 39.58 1.45
N PHE A 24 13.23 39.77 1.22
CA PHE A 24 14.00 38.91 0.32
C PHE A 24 14.18 37.49 0.91
N LEU A 25 14.44 37.36 2.21
CA LEU A 25 14.52 36.08 2.90
C LEU A 25 13.18 35.32 2.86
N ALA A 26 12.05 36.01 3.02
CA ALA A 26 10.73 35.39 2.91
C ALA A 26 10.42 34.90 1.49
N ILE A 27 10.83 35.63 0.44
CA ILE A 27 10.63 35.24 -0.96
C ILE A 27 11.54 34.07 -1.33
N VAL A 28 12.79 34.03 -0.87
CA VAL A 28 13.72 32.92 -1.11
C VAL A 28 13.24 31.63 -0.40
N LEU A 29 12.72 31.74 0.83
CA LEU A 29 12.14 30.62 1.56
C LEU A 29 10.85 30.09 0.91
N PHE A 30 10.07 30.96 0.26
CA PHE A 30 8.84 30.56 -0.43
C PHE A 30 9.13 29.89 -1.79
N LEU A 31 10.22 30.27 -2.46
CA LEU A 31 10.63 29.68 -3.75
C LEU A 31 11.32 28.31 -3.58
N THR A 32 11.91 28.01 -2.41
CA THR A 32 12.51 26.69 -2.15
C THR A 32 11.49 25.64 -1.69
N ALA A 33 10.29 26.04 -1.27
CA ALA A 33 9.24 25.13 -0.82
C ALA A 33 8.44 24.46 -1.97
N MET A 34 8.66 24.85 -3.24
CA MET A 34 7.94 24.32 -4.40
C MET A 34 8.65 23.16 -5.10
N THR A 35 9.77 22.68 -4.58
CA THR A 35 10.42 21.45 -5.08
C THR A 35 10.18 20.25 -4.15
N VAL A 36 8.98 20.14 -3.58
CA VAL A 36 8.52 18.83 -3.11
C VAL A 36 8.29 18.01 -4.36
N GLY A 37 9.26 17.16 -4.65
CA GLY A 37 9.22 16.23 -5.77
C GLY A 37 7.88 15.55 -5.82
N ALA A 38 7.29 15.51 -7.00
CA ALA A 38 6.24 14.58 -7.32
C ALA A 38 6.77 13.19 -6.90
N GLN A 39 6.31 12.71 -5.76
CA GLN A 39 6.51 11.31 -5.39
C GLN A 39 5.82 10.55 -6.50
N ASP A 40 6.60 9.80 -7.26
CA ASP A 40 6.06 8.87 -8.23
C ASP A 40 4.97 8.07 -7.54
N ALA A 41 3.72 8.38 -7.86
CA ALA A 41 2.62 7.51 -7.52
C ALA A 41 3.03 6.12 -8.01
N PRO A 42 2.86 5.05 -7.21
CA PRO A 42 3.22 3.72 -7.64
C PRO A 42 2.60 3.52 -9.01
N LYS A 43 3.45 3.30 -10.03
CA LYS A 43 3.02 3.07 -11.41
C LYS A 43 2.01 1.94 -11.35
N GLN A 44 0.73 2.29 -11.39
CA GLN A 44 -0.33 1.34 -11.64
C GLN A 44 0.04 0.67 -12.94
N GLY A 45 0.33 -0.62 -12.87
CA GLY A 45 0.93 -1.40 -13.93
C GLY A 45 0.28 -1.10 -15.25
N GLY A 46 1.11 -0.73 -16.24
CA GLY A 46 0.71 -0.23 -17.54
C GLY A 46 -0.44 -1.02 -18.12
N GLY A 47 -1.40 -0.30 -18.68
CA GLY A 47 -2.59 -0.87 -19.29
C GLY A 47 -2.21 -1.98 -20.27
N ARG A 48 -2.36 -3.22 -19.81
CA ARG A 48 -2.28 -4.38 -20.69
C ARG A 48 -3.49 -4.32 -21.58
N GLY A 49 -3.27 -4.46 -22.89
CA GLY A 49 -4.35 -4.55 -23.88
C GLY A 49 -5.41 -5.60 -23.50
N PRO A 50 -6.48 -5.75 -24.30
CA PRO A 50 -7.58 -6.67 -24.02
C PRO A 50 -7.02 -8.03 -23.64
N GLN A 51 -7.26 -8.46 -22.41
CA GLN A 51 -6.74 -9.73 -21.93
C GLN A 51 -7.67 -10.84 -22.39
N GLN A 52 -7.07 -11.88 -22.96
CA GLN A 52 -7.84 -13.08 -23.25
C GLN A 52 -8.36 -13.67 -21.93
N PRO A 53 -9.61 -14.21 -21.92
CA PRO A 53 -10.16 -14.88 -20.76
C PRO A 53 -9.25 -16.00 -20.27
N HIS A 54 -9.14 -16.12 -18.96
CA HIS A 54 -8.37 -17.20 -18.34
C HIS A 54 -9.02 -18.56 -18.65
N LYS A 55 -8.19 -19.58 -18.85
CA LYS A 55 -8.65 -20.92 -19.16
C LYS A 55 -8.64 -21.82 -17.91
N ASN A 56 -9.48 -22.87 -17.91
CA ASN A 56 -9.54 -23.90 -16.87
C ASN A 56 -9.84 -23.34 -15.47
N LEU A 57 -10.71 -22.33 -15.38
CA LEU A 57 -11.20 -21.80 -14.11
C LEU A 57 -12.25 -22.75 -13.53
N LYS A 58 -12.01 -23.27 -12.32
CA LYS A 58 -12.95 -24.17 -11.60
C LYS A 58 -13.50 -23.56 -10.32
N VAL A 59 -12.76 -22.65 -9.68
CA VAL A 59 -13.09 -22.09 -8.35
C VAL A 59 -13.20 -20.57 -8.40
N LEU A 60 -12.52 -19.93 -9.32
CA LEU A 60 -12.47 -18.48 -9.45
C LEU A 60 -13.22 -18.01 -10.71
N LYS A 61 -13.80 -16.82 -10.64
CA LYS A 61 -14.23 -16.07 -11.82
C LYS A 61 -13.03 -15.37 -12.46
N ASP A 62 -13.16 -14.95 -13.71
CA ASP A 62 -12.05 -14.36 -14.48
C ASP A 62 -11.47 -13.10 -13.82
N ASP A 63 -12.34 -12.23 -13.33
CA ASP A 63 -11.98 -11.00 -12.61
C ASP A 63 -11.27 -11.24 -11.26
N GLN A 64 -11.49 -12.39 -10.64
CA GLN A 64 -10.90 -12.78 -9.36
C GLN A 64 -9.48 -13.36 -9.50
N VAL A 65 -9.09 -13.81 -10.68
CA VAL A 65 -7.82 -14.54 -10.86
C VAL A 65 -6.63 -13.72 -10.42
N ARG A 66 -6.51 -12.49 -10.90
CA ARG A 66 -5.36 -11.63 -10.59
C ARG A 66 -5.22 -11.27 -9.12
N PRO A 67 -6.27 -10.73 -8.47
CA PRO A 67 -6.16 -10.40 -7.05
C PRO A 67 -5.88 -11.63 -6.20
N VAL A 68 -6.50 -12.79 -6.49
CA VAL A 68 -6.26 -14.01 -5.73
C VAL A 68 -4.85 -14.56 -5.94
N MET A 69 -4.34 -14.59 -7.18
CA MET A 69 -2.96 -15.02 -7.44
C MET A 69 -1.93 -14.09 -6.77
N GLY A 70 -2.19 -12.79 -6.74
CA GLY A 70 -1.37 -11.82 -5.99
C GLY A 70 -1.36 -12.10 -4.49
N ALA A 71 -2.54 -12.32 -3.91
CA ALA A 71 -2.69 -12.67 -2.50
C ALA A 71 -1.99 -14.00 -2.14
N MET A 72 -2.10 -15.01 -2.99
CA MET A 72 -1.43 -16.31 -2.79
C MET A 72 0.09 -16.17 -2.82
N ARG A 73 0.66 -15.40 -3.76
CA ARG A 73 2.10 -15.14 -3.79
C ARG A 73 2.60 -14.54 -2.48
N GLY A 74 1.92 -13.51 -1.99
CA GLY A 74 2.28 -12.88 -0.72
C GLY A 74 2.10 -13.81 0.47
N ALA A 75 1.01 -14.58 0.49
CA ALA A 75 0.68 -15.47 1.59
C ALA A 75 1.62 -16.68 1.70
N LEU A 76 2.06 -17.22 0.57
CA LEU A 76 2.90 -18.42 0.52
C LEU A 76 4.40 -18.11 0.38
N GLY A 77 4.77 -16.87 0.05
CA GLY A 77 6.15 -16.50 -0.26
C GLY A 77 6.70 -17.21 -1.50
N GLN A 78 5.83 -17.64 -2.43
CA GLN A 78 6.22 -18.46 -3.57
C GLN A 78 6.00 -17.72 -4.91
N ARG A 79 6.70 -18.18 -5.95
CA ARG A 79 6.54 -17.70 -7.32
C ARG A 79 5.47 -18.50 -8.07
N CYS A 80 5.12 -18.04 -9.27
CA CYS A 80 4.05 -18.65 -10.06
C CYS A 80 4.31 -20.13 -10.39
N GLU A 81 5.56 -20.47 -10.69
CA GLU A 81 6.00 -21.80 -11.11
C GLU A 81 5.90 -22.84 -9.97
N PHE A 82 5.69 -22.41 -8.75
CA PHE A 82 5.43 -23.32 -7.62
C PHE A 82 4.12 -24.10 -7.80
N CYS A 83 3.09 -23.47 -8.39
CA CYS A 83 1.78 -24.08 -8.62
C CYS A 83 1.42 -24.25 -10.09
N HIS A 84 2.04 -23.50 -10.99
CA HIS A 84 1.74 -23.53 -12.41
C HIS A 84 2.87 -24.16 -13.22
N VAL A 85 2.50 -24.82 -14.31
CA VAL A 85 3.45 -25.25 -15.34
C VAL A 85 3.95 -24.00 -16.08
N GLU A 86 5.25 -23.91 -16.29
CA GLU A 86 5.85 -22.80 -17.02
C GLU A 86 5.29 -22.72 -18.45
N GLY A 87 4.85 -21.55 -18.85
CA GLY A 87 4.23 -21.32 -20.16
C GLY A 87 2.77 -21.80 -20.27
N ASP A 88 2.26 -22.62 -19.34
CA ASP A 88 0.87 -23.06 -19.34
C ASP A 88 0.23 -22.98 -17.94
N ASN A 89 -0.29 -21.81 -17.63
CA ASN A 89 -1.03 -21.60 -16.38
C ASN A 89 -2.37 -22.37 -16.34
N ALA A 90 -2.86 -22.86 -17.46
CA ALA A 90 -4.11 -23.61 -17.54
C ALA A 90 -3.94 -25.09 -17.20
N SER A 91 -2.75 -25.67 -17.39
CA SER A 91 -2.45 -27.07 -17.08
C SER A 91 -2.78 -27.43 -15.63
N ASP A 92 -3.29 -28.63 -15.40
CA ASP A 92 -3.55 -29.22 -14.09
C ASP A 92 -2.49 -30.30 -13.72
N GLU A 93 -1.38 -30.40 -14.46
CA GLU A 93 -0.31 -31.37 -14.19
C GLU A 93 0.39 -31.14 -12.85
N ASN A 94 0.48 -29.88 -12.40
CA ASN A 94 1.07 -29.59 -11.12
C ASN A 94 0.06 -29.83 -9.97
N PRO A 95 0.29 -30.84 -9.09
CA PRO A 95 -0.66 -31.19 -8.03
C PRO A 95 -0.87 -30.08 -7.00
N LYS A 96 0.09 -29.14 -6.87
CA LYS A 96 -0.04 -27.96 -5.97
C LYS A 96 -1.15 -27.02 -6.44
N LYS A 97 -1.44 -26.98 -7.73
CA LYS A 97 -2.59 -26.21 -8.26
C LYS A 97 -3.93 -26.75 -7.77
N LEU A 98 -4.06 -28.09 -7.70
CA LEU A 98 -5.26 -28.70 -7.14
C LEU A 98 -5.38 -28.40 -5.64
N MET A 99 -4.28 -28.48 -4.90
CA MET A 99 -4.28 -28.13 -3.48
C MET A 99 -4.65 -26.64 -3.28
N ALA A 100 -4.13 -25.74 -4.12
CA ALA A 100 -4.47 -24.31 -4.05
C ALA A 100 -5.98 -24.06 -4.26
N ARG A 101 -6.63 -24.79 -5.18
CA ARG A 101 -8.10 -24.70 -5.35
C ARG A 101 -8.84 -25.08 -4.08
N ARG A 102 -8.46 -26.19 -3.44
CA ARG A 102 -9.05 -26.61 -2.16
C ARG A 102 -8.85 -25.59 -1.05
N MET A 103 -7.68 -24.93 -1.01
CA MET A 103 -7.43 -23.86 -0.03
C MET A 103 -8.30 -22.63 -0.28
N ILE A 104 -8.57 -22.27 -1.54
CA ILE A 104 -9.51 -21.20 -1.89
C ILE A 104 -10.91 -21.53 -1.39
N GLU A 105 -11.39 -22.75 -1.66
CA GLU A 105 -12.70 -23.25 -1.20
C GLU A 105 -12.79 -23.18 0.33
N LEU A 106 -11.77 -23.68 1.04
CA LEU A 106 -11.71 -23.65 2.50
C LEU A 106 -11.80 -22.22 3.06
N VAL A 107 -11.04 -21.28 2.50
CA VAL A 107 -11.10 -19.88 2.93
C VAL A 107 -12.50 -19.29 2.72
N ASN A 108 -13.14 -19.59 1.60
CA ASN A 108 -14.49 -19.16 1.29
C ASN A 108 -15.50 -19.76 2.28
N GLU A 109 -15.39 -21.06 2.59
CA GLU A 109 -16.25 -21.75 3.55
C GLU A 109 -16.11 -21.17 4.96
N VAL A 110 -14.87 -20.90 5.41
CA VAL A 110 -14.62 -20.26 6.70
C VAL A 110 -15.27 -18.87 6.77
N ASN A 111 -15.05 -18.05 5.75
CA ASN A 111 -15.63 -16.70 5.71
C ASN A 111 -17.16 -16.73 5.65
N ALA A 112 -17.76 -17.72 4.99
CA ALA A 112 -19.22 -17.89 4.93
C ALA A 112 -19.86 -18.22 6.29
N LYS A 113 -19.09 -18.61 7.31
CA LYS A 113 -19.61 -18.84 8.66
C LYS A 113 -19.85 -17.55 9.44
N PHE A 114 -19.31 -16.42 8.98
CA PHE A 114 -19.53 -15.13 9.63
C PHE A 114 -20.76 -14.43 9.05
N PRO A 115 -21.73 -14.01 9.88
CA PRO A 115 -23.02 -13.51 9.42
C PRO A 115 -22.97 -12.09 8.85
N ASP A 116 -21.85 -11.39 9.03
CA ASP A 116 -21.69 -9.98 8.60
C ASP A 116 -21.26 -9.82 7.13
N GLY A 117 -21.04 -10.93 6.42
CA GLY A 117 -20.64 -10.93 5.01
C GLY A 117 -19.24 -10.36 4.72
N LYS A 118 -18.43 -10.17 5.76
CA LYS A 118 -17.06 -9.64 5.62
C LYS A 118 -16.03 -10.76 5.51
N VAL A 119 -14.84 -10.37 5.01
CA VAL A 119 -13.68 -11.27 4.99
C VAL A 119 -12.96 -11.20 6.33
N HIS A 120 -12.96 -12.29 7.09
CA HIS A 120 -12.31 -12.43 8.38
C HIS A 120 -10.99 -13.20 8.30
N VAL A 121 -10.88 -14.13 7.36
CA VAL A 121 -9.66 -14.90 7.14
C VAL A 121 -9.23 -14.81 5.68
N SER A 122 -7.93 -14.85 5.48
CA SER A 122 -7.29 -14.87 4.16
C SER A 122 -6.23 -15.97 4.11
N CYS A 123 -5.65 -16.20 2.94
CA CYS A 123 -4.51 -17.11 2.80
C CYS A 123 -3.38 -16.75 3.78
N TYR A 124 -3.12 -15.45 3.95
CA TYR A 124 -2.04 -14.96 4.81
C TYR A 124 -2.32 -15.20 6.31
N THR A 125 -3.58 -15.28 6.74
CA THR A 125 -3.95 -15.55 8.14
C THR A 125 -3.30 -16.83 8.66
N CYS A 126 -3.22 -17.86 7.81
CA CYS A 126 -2.61 -19.14 8.15
C CYS A 126 -1.15 -19.25 7.68
N HIS A 127 -0.86 -18.83 6.46
CA HIS A 127 0.43 -19.12 5.80
C HIS A 127 1.56 -18.16 6.17
N ARG A 128 1.29 -16.87 6.39
CA ARG A 128 2.27 -15.86 6.86
C ARG A 128 3.60 -15.85 6.09
N GLY A 129 3.55 -16.03 4.78
CA GLY A 129 4.73 -16.09 3.91
C GLY A 129 5.37 -17.47 3.78
N LYS A 130 4.72 -18.54 4.28
CA LYS A 130 5.23 -19.93 4.24
C LYS A 130 4.25 -20.85 3.52
N THR A 131 4.76 -21.87 2.83
CA THR A 131 3.91 -22.88 2.18
C THR A 131 3.17 -23.77 3.18
N THR A 132 3.76 -23.99 4.35
CA THR A 132 3.16 -24.74 5.45
C THR A 132 2.91 -23.78 6.62
N PRO A 133 1.69 -23.67 7.12
CA PRO A 133 1.38 -22.90 8.32
C PRO A 133 2.16 -23.40 9.55
N ASP A 134 2.48 -22.50 10.44
CA ASP A 134 3.07 -22.88 11.73
C ASP A 134 2.01 -23.61 12.59
N MET A 135 2.34 -24.82 13.00
CA MET A 135 1.44 -25.69 13.78
C MET A 135 1.53 -25.43 15.29
N VAL A 136 2.56 -24.76 15.73
CA VAL A 136 2.78 -24.40 17.15
C VAL A 136 3.10 -22.91 17.24
N PRO A 137 2.68 -22.24 18.32
CA PRO A 137 3.07 -20.85 18.55
C PRO A 137 4.58 -20.75 18.76
N PRO A 138 5.19 -19.60 18.42
CA PRO A 138 6.57 -19.33 18.79
C PRO A 138 6.71 -19.37 20.33
N PRO A 139 7.91 -19.72 20.86
CA PRO A 139 8.13 -19.67 22.31
C PRO A 139 7.86 -18.27 22.84
N ALA A 140 7.29 -18.19 24.05
CA ALA A 140 7.07 -16.93 24.72
C ALA A 140 8.41 -16.20 24.92
N GLN A 141 8.43 -14.89 24.55
CA GLN A 141 9.59 -14.02 24.76
C GLN A 141 9.60 -13.48 26.18
#